data_0c041bbce259a39092a4b1f22fee68fc
#
_entry.id   0c041bbce259a39092a4b1f22fee68fc
#
_cell.length_a   1.000
_cell.length_b   1.000
_cell.length_c   1.000
_cell.angle_alpha   90.00
_cell.angle_beta   90.00
_cell.angle_gamma   90.00
#
_symmetry.space_group_name_H-M   'P 1'
#
loop_
_entity.id
_entity.type
_entity.pdbx_description
1 polymer ?
#
loop_
_entity_poly.entity_id
_entity_poly.type
_entity_poly.pdbx_seq_one_letter_code
_entity_poly.pdbx_strand_id
1 'polypeptide(L)'
;PLSPTVRDRLLAALPNLMVIDAVGSSESGMQMTTMAAKGIDTAAATFTPQGDTSVVAADFTRVLQPGDGEGWLARRAFVPLGYLGDAEKTARTFPTIDGVRWSVPGDRARYLPDGQIELLGRDSVTINSGGEKIFAEEVERAVASHPAVYDVVVTGRPSERWGNEVVAIVQFADGAGATDEELAQACSAHIAHYKLPKAFIRTDKVLRAPAGKADYRWAKALA
;
A
#
# COMPACT_ATOMS: atom_id res chain seq x y z
N PRO A 1 -2.76 -2.79 -6.39
CA PRO A 1 -1.83 -2.76 -7.52
C PRO A 1 -1.38 -4.17 -7.89
N LEU A 2 -1.04 -4.37 -9.16
CA LEU A 2 -0.44 -5.61 -9.63
C LEU A 2 0.97 -5.73 -9.03
N SER A 3 1.38 -6.94 -8.58
CA SER A 3 2.75 -7.09 -8.08
C SER A 3 3.76 -6.84 -9.20
N PRO A 4 4.93 -6.23 -8.91
CA PRO A 4 5.97 -6.00 -9.91
C PRO A 4 6.33 -7.26 -10.69
N THR A 5 6.50 -8.39 -10.01
CA THR A 5 6.84 -9.68 -10.63
C THR A 5 5.77 -10.14 -11.65
N VAL A 6 4.48 -10.03 -11.31
CA VAL A 6 3.39 -10.41 -12.22
C VAL A 6 3.30 -9.43 -13.39
N ARG A 7 3.44 -8.13 -13.12
CA ARG A 7 3.48 -7.09 -14.15
C ARG A 7 4.58 -7.36 -15.17
N ASP A 8 5.79 -7.60 -14.71
CA ASP A 8 6.97 -7.78 -15.57
C ASP A 8 6.85 -9.07 -16.41
N ARG A 9 6.29 -10.14 -15.84
CA ARG A 9 5.97 -11.37 -16.58
C ARG A 9 4.94 -11.12 -17.68
N LEU A 10 3.88 -10.33 -17.41
CA LEU A 10 2.89 -9.96 -18.40
C LEU A 10 3.50 -9.13 -19.53
N LEU A 11 4.32 -8.13 -19.20
CA LEU A 11 4.99 -7.29 -20.19
C LEU A 11 6.04 -8.06 -21.02
N ALA A 12 6.67 -9.10 -20.44
CA ALA A 12 7.56 -9.99 -21.17
C ALA A 12 6.79 -10.88 -22.16
N ALA A 13 5.65 -11.44 -21.73
CA ALA A 13 4.83 -12.32 -22.56
C ALA A 13 4.06 -11.56 -23.65
N LEU A 14 3.67 -10.31 -23.38
CA LEU A 14 2.85 -9.47 -24.25
C LEU A 14 3.55 -8.11 -24.48
N PRO A 15 4.50 -8.02 -25.42
CA PRO A 15 5.34 -6.83 -25.59
C PRO A 15 4.62 -5.52 -25.93
N ASN A 16 3.40 -5.61 -26.46
CA ASN A 16 2.55 -4.46 -26.80
C ASN A 16 1.52 -4.12 -25.70
N LEU A 17 1.58 -4.83 -24.57
CA LEU A 17 0.68 -4.57 -23.45
C LEU A 17 1.06 -3.26 -22.76
N MET A 18 0.05 -2.49 -22.40
CA MET A 18 0.15 -1.37 -21.47
C MET A 18 -0.62 -1.72 -20.22
N VAL A 19 0.03 -1.64 -19.07
CA VAL A 19 -0.58 -1.85 -17.75
C VAL A 19 -0.82 -0.49 -17.11
N ILE A 20 -2.07 -0.21 -16.75
CA ILE A 20 -2.44 1.01 -16.03
C ILE A 20 -2.87 0.60 -14.62
N ASP A 21 -2.11 1.02 -13.63
CA ASP A 21 -2.51 0.94 -12.24
C ASP A 21 -3.23 2.23 -11.84
N ALA A 22 -4.39 2.09 -11.21
CA ALA A 22 -5.22 3.21 -10.77
C ALA A 22 -5.51 3.09 -9.27
N VAL A 23 -5.41 4.21 -8.57
CA VAL A 23 -5.77 4.33 -7.16
C VAL A 23 -7.01 5.19 -7.04
N GLY A 24 -7.98 4.68 -6.30
CA GLY A 24 -9.24 5.37 -6.04
C GLY A 24 -10.15 4.58 -5.10
N SER A 25 -11.23 5.20 -4.71
CA SER A 25 -12.24 4.62 -3.83
C SER A 25 -13.63 5.13 -4.18
N SER A 26 -14.66 4.53 -3.57
CA SER A 26 -16.04 5.04 -3.71
C SER A 26 -16.20 6.46 -3.16
N GLU A 27 -15.36 6.84 -2.19
CA GLU A 27 -15.38 8.13 -1.51
C GLU A 27 -14.68 9.23 -2.30
N SER A 28 -13.74 8.87 -3.16
CA SER A 28 -12.88 9.85 -3.87
C SER A 28 -12.96 9.75 -5.39
N GLY A 29 -13.52 8.66 -5.94
CA GLY A 29 -13.32 8.33 -7.35
C GLY A 29 -11.84 8.02 -7.64
N MET A 30 -11.44 8.12 -8.90
CA MET A 30 -10.05 7.90 -9.33
C MET A 30 -9.19 9.11 -8.92
N GLN A 31 -8.11 8.86 -8.19
CA GLN A 31 -7.24 9.91 -7.63
C GLN A 31 -5.91 10.01 -8.37
N MET A 32 -5.33 8.90 -8.73
CA MET A 32 -4.02 8.88 -9.38
C MET A 32 -3.83 7.62 -10.20
N THR A 33 -2.92 7.67 -11.17
CA THR A 33 -2.60 6.56 -12.06
C THR A 33 -1.09 6.45 -12.27
N THR A 34 -0.64 5.25 -12.57
CA THR A 34 0.67 5.02 -13.16
C THR A 34 0.53 4.08 -14.35
N MET A 35 1.47 4.13 -15.26
CA MET A 35 1.44 3.35 -16.50
C MET A 35 2.78 2.65 -16.69
N ALA A 36 2.73 1.36 -16.93
CA ALA A 36 3.90 0.55 -17.25
C ALA A 36 3.74 -0.09 -18.64
N ALA A 37 4.82 -0.09 -19.40
CA ALA A 37 4.93 -0.77 -20.69
C ALA A 37 6.36 -1.31 -20.82
N LYS A 38 6.58 -2.18 -21.82
CA LYS A 38 7.93 -2.71 -22.09
C LYS A 38 8.92 -1.55 -22.35
N GLY A 39 9.99 -1.49 -21.56
CA GLY A 39 11.02 -0.44 -21.67
C GLY A 39 10.68 0.86 -20.94
N ILE A 40 9.54 0.95 -20.26
CA ILE A 40 9.20 2.05 -19.35
C ILE A 40 9.35 1.53 -17.93
N ASP A 41 10.36 2.01 -17.23
CA ASP A 41 10.56 1.72 -15.82
C ASP A 41 9.71 2.69 -14.98
N THR A 42 8.83 2.13 -14.17
CA THR A 42 8.02 2.91 -13.22
C THR A 42 8.31 2.44 -11.81
N ALA A 43 8.68 3.38 -10.96
CA ALA A 43 8.88 3.10 -9.55
C ALA A 43 7.61 2.48 -8.93
N ALA A 44 7.78 1.41 -8.17
CA ALA A 44 6.67 0.73 -7.53
C ALA A 44 5.93 1.67 -6.58
N ALA A 45 4.59 1.68 -6.64
CA ALA A 45 3.70 2.50 -5.82
C ALA A 45 3.85 4.02 -5.94
N THR A 46 4.50 4.51 -6.99
CA THR A 46 4.59 5.94 -7.31
C THR A 46 3.64 6.30 -8.43
N PHE A 47 2.88 7.37 -8.25
CA PHE A 47 1.76 7.73 -9.12
C PHE A 47 1.77 9.22 -9.43
N THR A 48 1.26 9.55 -10.61
CA THR A 48 0.95 10.93 -10.98
C THR A 48 -0.44 11.31 -10.45
N PRO A 49 -0.56 12.32 -9.57
CA PRO A 49 -1.85 12.77 -9.07
C PRO A 49 -2.70 13.35 -10.19
N GLN A 50 -4.01 13.10 -10.15
CA GLN A 50 -4.96 13.62 -11.11
C GLN A 50 -5.84 14.71 -10.48
N GLY A 51 -6.01 15.81 -11.21
CA GLY A 51 -6.95 16.87 -10.89
C GLY A 51 -6.78 17.41 -9.46
N ASP A 52 -7.83 17.23 -8.67
CA ASP A 52 -7.93 17.74 -7.29
C ASP A 52 -7.39 16.76 -6.22
N THR A 53 -6.46 15.88 -6.59
CA THR A 53 -5.78 14.96 -5.68
C THR A 53 -4.55 15.62 -5.07
N SER A 54 -4.35 15.43 -3.76
CA SER A 54 -3.17 15.91 -3.03
C SER A 54 -2.91 15.03 -1.81
N VAL A 55 -1.89 15.39 -1.04
CA VAL A 55 -1.63 14.83 0.29
C VAL A 55 -1.94 15.90 1.32
N VAL A 56 -2.65 15.53 2.39
CA VAL A 56 -2.96 16.43 3.51
C VAL A 56 -2.21 15.97 4.75
N ALA A 57 -1.89 16.93 5.62
CA ALA A 57 -1.17 16.65 6.87
C ALA A 57 -1.91 15.62 7.74
N ALA A 58 -1.17 14.87 8.55
CA ALA A 58 -1.72 13.79 9.38
C ALA A 58 -2.77 14.28 10.40
N ASP A 59 -2.69 15.52 10.83
CA ASP A 59 -3.60 16.21 11.75
C ASP A 59 -4.71 17.02 11.04
N PHE A 60 -4.80 16.93 9.71
CA PHE A 60 -5.76 17.66 8.87
C PHE A 60 -5.66 19.20 8.96
N THR A 61 -4.52 19.75 9.36
CA THR A 61 -4.35 21.20 9.52
C THR A 61 -4.07 21.93 8.21
N ARG A 62 -3.49 21.26 7.21
CA ARG A 62 -3.12 21.87 5.93
C ARG A 62 -2.96 20.86 4.80
N VAL A 63 -2.95 21.34 3.58
CA VAL A 63 -2.52 20.58 2.39
C VAL A 63 -0.98 20.61 2.32
N LEU A 64 -0.36 19.47 2.08
CA LEU A 64 1.09 19.38 1.93
C LEU A 64 1.54 19.87 0.54
N GLN A 65 2.75 20.40 0.50
CA GLN A 65 3.44 20.73 -0.75
C GLN A 65 4.37 19.59 -1.17
N PRO A 66 4.76 19.49 -2.45
CA PRO A 66 5.77 18.53 -2.89
C PRO A 66 7.03 18.60 -2.02
N GLY A 67 7.44 17.47 -1.46
CA GLY A 67 8.60 17.36 -0.58
C GLY A 67 8.31 17.52 0.92
N ASP A 68 7.09 17.89 1.34
CA ASP A 68 6.73 18.00 2.77
C ASP A 68 6.67 16.64 3.50
N GLY A 69 6.67 15.53 2.77
CA GLY A 69 6.72 14.19 3.35
C GLY A 69 5.38 13.48 3.42
N GLU A 70 5.09 12.84 4.56
CA GLU A 70 3.97 11.91 4.71
C GLU A 70 2.70 12.55 5.23
N GLY A 71 1.57 12.08 4.72
CA GLY A 71 0.24 12.50 5.13
C GLY A 71 -0.84 11.50 4.70
N TRP A 72 -2.03 12.02 4.46
CA TRP A 72 -3.15 11.26 3.93
C TRP A 72 -3.37 11.59 2.46
N LEU A 73 -3.56 10.56 1.65
CA LEU A 73 -4.07 10.75 0.29
C LEU A 73 -5.47 11.34 0.36
N ALA A 74 -5.69 12.45 -0.31
CA ALA A 74 -6.92 13.20 -0.25
C ALA A 74 -7.36 13.71 -1.63
N ARG A 75 -8.66 13.91 -1.80
CA ARG A 75 -9.25 14.55 -2.97
C ARG A 75 -10.28 15.59 -2.57
N ARG A 76 -10.26 16.73 -3.23
CA ARG A 76 -11.31 17.77 -3.16
C ARG A 76 -12.20 17.71 -4.40
N ALA A 77 -13.23 18.54 -4.45
CA ALA A 77 -14.26 18.64 -5.49
C ALA A 77 -15.05 17.32 -5.73
N PHE A 78 -16.32 17.41 -6.01
CA PHE A 78 -17.23 16.31 -6.32
C PHE A 78 -17.11 15.10 -5.39
N VAL A 79 -16.89 15.37 -4.08
CA VAL A 79 -16.85 14.32 -3.05
C VAL A 79 -18.26 14.05 -2.50
N PRO A 80 -18.57 12.80 -2.08
CA PRO A 80 -19.87 12.43 -1.51
C PRO A 80 -20.27 13.32 -0.34
N LEU A 81 -21.57 13.48 -0.09
CA LEU A 81 -22.08 14.21 1.07
C LEU A 81 -21.75 13.50 2.39
N GLY A 82 -21.66 12.17 2.38
CA GLY A 82 -21.32 11.37 3.54
C GLY A 82 -21.82 9.94 3.44
N TYR A 83 -21.73 9.24 4.55
CA TYR A 83 -22.30 7.90 4.71
C TYR A 83 -23.72 8.04 5.31
N LEU A 84 -24.66 7.33 4.73
CA LEU A 84 -26.04 7.32 5.21
C LEU A 84 -26.10 6.74 6.64
N GLY A 85 -26.64 7.51 7.57
CA GLY A 85 -26.82 7.09 8.97
C GLY A 85 -25.53 7.01 9.80
N ASP A 86 -24.38 7.47 9.29
CA ASP A 86 -23.09 7.41 10.00
C ASP A 86 -22.39 8.79 9.96
N ALA A 87 -22.79 9.65 10.87
CA ALA A 87 -22.26 11.01 10.98
C ALA A 87 -20.80 11.03 11.44
N GLU A 88 -20.41 10.12 12.32
CA GLU A 88 -19.04 10.04 12.85
C GLU A 88 -18.05 9.64 11.74
N LYS A 89 -18.35 8.57 11.02
CA LYS A 89 -17.54 8.15 9.88
C LYS A 89 -17.52 9.22 8.78
N THR A 90 -18.65 9.91 8.54
CA THR A 90 -18.73 11.02 7.59
C THR A 90 -17.78 12.15 7.98
N ALA A 91 -17.81 12.62 9.21
CA ALA A 91 -16.95 13.69 9.69
C ALA A 91 -15.45 13.33 9.58
N ARG A 92 -15.10 12.09 9.91
CA ARG A 92 -13.72 11.60 9.83
C ARG A 92 -13.23 11.44 8.39
N THR A 93 -14.10 10.98 7.47
CA THR A 93 -13.71 10.71 6.08
C THR A 93 -13.76 11.97 5.21
N PHE A 94 -14.61 12.93 5.56
CA PHE A 94 -14.79 14.16 4.77
C PHE A 94 -14.51 15.42 5.60
N PRO A 95 -13.26 15.59 6.09
CA PRO A 95 -12.88 16.78 6.86
C PRO A 95 -12.89 18.05 5.99
N THR A 96 -12.97 19.20 6.67
CA THR A 96 -12.74 20.51 6.06
C THR A 96 -11.32 20.98 6.44
N ILE A 97 -10.50 21.27 5.44
CA ILE A 97 -9.11 21.71 5.58
C ILE A 97 -9.00 23.01 4.80
N ASP A 98 -8.54 24.09 5.42
CA ASP A 98 -8.43 25.44 4.83
C ASP A 98 -9.76 25.91 4.17
N GLY A 99 -10.89 25.62 4.82
CA GLY A 99 -12.22 25.98 4.32
C GLY A 99 -12.72 25.13 3.15
N VAL A 100 -11.95 24.16 2.69
CA VAL A 100 -12.32 23.25 1.59
C VAL A 100 -12.62 21.86 2.15
N ARG A 101 -13.67 21.23 1.63
CA ARG A 101 -14.05 19.88 2.00
C ARG A 101 -13.26 18.85 1.17
N TRP A 102 -12.64 17.89 1.85
CA TRP A 102 -11.81 16.84 1.28
C TRP A 102 -12.41 15.46 1.54
N SER A 103 -12.15 14.52 0.67
CA SER A 103 -12.33 13.08 0.90
C SER A 103 -10.99 12.45 1.27
N VAL A 104 -10.92 11.84 2.45
CA VAL A 104 -9.72 11.19 3.02
C VAL A 104 -10.10 9.77 3.45
N PRO A 105 -10.09 8.79 2.53
CA PRO A 105 -10.60 7.45 2.80
C PRO A 105 -9.67 6.57 3.66
N GLY A 106 -8.50 7.07 4.06
CA GLY A 106 -7.59 6.40 5.00
C GLY A 106 -6.37 5.76 4.34
N ASP A 107 -6.04 6.15 3.14
CA ASP A 107 -4.79 5.76 2.48
C ASP A 107 -3.66 6.71 2.89
N ARG A 108 -2.53 6.18 3.35
CA ARG A 108 -1.32 6.93 3.68
C ARG A 108 -0.47 7.13 2.44
N ALA A 109 0.07 8.32 2.29
CA ALA A 109 0.85 8.69 1.12
C ALA A 109 2.00 9.63 1.48
N ARG A 110 3.04 9.66 0.66
CA ARG A 110 4.15 10.62 0.72
C ARG A 110 4.12 11.50 -0.52
N TYR A 111 4.19 12.82 -0.31
CA TYR A 111 4.29 13.78 -1.39
C TYR A 111 5.76 13.99 -1.75
N LEU A 112 6.16 13.51 -2.91
CA LEU A 112 7.54 13.56 -3.37
C LEU A 112 7.91 14.95 -3.91
N PRO A 113 9.21 15.31 -3.90
CA PRO A 113 9.67 16.63 -4.38
C PRO A 113 9.37 16.89 -5.86
N ASP A 114 9.25 15.87 -6.69
CA ASP A 114 8.94 15.95 -8.11
C ASP A 114 7.44 16.09 -8.41
N GLY A 115 6.61 16.17 -7.36
CA GLY A 115 5.15 16.27 -7.48
C GLY A 115 4.44 14.94 -7.68
N GLN A 116 5.15 13.82 -7.65
CA GLN A 116 4.52 12.50 -7.62
C GLN A 116 4.08 12.14 -6.19
N ILE A 117 3.19 11.17 -6.09
CA ILE A 117 2.70 10.67 -4.81
C ILE A 117 3.06 9.18 -4.70
N GLU A 118 3.79 8.84 -3.64
CA GLU A 118 4.05 7.46 -3.24
C GLU A 118 2.93 6.98 -2.32
N LEU A 119 2.26 5.89 -2.71
CA LEU A 119 1.25 5.23 -1.86
C LEU A 119 1.96 4.31 -0.86
N LEU A 120 1.83 4.60 0.43
CA LEU A 120 2.46 3.82 1.50
C LEU A 120 1.61 2.61 1.88
N GLY A 121 0.31 2.81 2.09
CA GLY A 121 -0.65 1.77 2.45
C GLY A 121 -1.85 2.30 3.21
N ARG A 122 -2.72 1.38 3.66
CA ARG A 122 -3.92 1.73 4.43
C ARG A 122 -3.65 1.78 5.92
N ASP A 123 -4.14 2.82 6.58
CA ASP A 123 -4.01 2.97 8.04
C ASP A 123 -4.67 1.82 8.82
N SER A 124 -5.78 1.28 8.32
CA SER A 124 -6.51 0.18 8.96
C SER A 124 -5.73 -1.14 9.05
N VAL A 125 -4.66 -1.30 8.28
CA VAL A 125 -3.78 -2.48 8.29
C VAL A 125 -2.35 -2.14 8.70
N THR A 126 -2.14 -0.93 9.23
CA THR A 126 -0.86 -0.50 9.78
C THR A 126 -0.50 -1.34 11.01
N ILE A 127 0.73 -1.78 11.08
CA ILE A 127 1.30 -2.54 12.18
C ILE A 127 2.06 -1.59 13.09
N ASN A 128 1.61 -1.46 14.35
CA ASN A 128 2.34 -0.69 15.37
C ASN A 128 3.35 -1.63 16.05
N SER A 129 4.62 -1.47 15.76
CA SER A 129 5.72 -2.32 16.24
C SER A 129 6.79 -1.46 16.91
N GLY A 130 6.99 -1.63 18.22
CA GLY A 130 8.01 -0.88 18.97
C GLY A 130 7.83 0.64 18.95
N GLY A 131 6.59 1.14 18.79
CA GLY A 131 6.30 2.57 18.68
C GLY A 131 6.31 3.10 17.24
N GLU A 132 6.78 2.31 16.28
CA GLU A 132 6.82 2.67 14.87
C GLU A 132 5.56 2.20 14.12
N LYS A 133 5.13 3.01 13.14
CA LYS A 133 4.04 2.64 12.21
C LYS A 133 4.63 2.00 10.97
N ILE A 134 4.29 0.73 10.75
CA ILE A 134 4.74 -0.06 9.60
C ILE A 134 3.54 -0.35 8.71
N PHE A 135 3.60 0.09 7.46
CA PHE A 135 2.52 -0.16 6.50
C PHE A 135 2.68 -1.55 5.90
N ALA A 136 1.64 -2.39 6.06
CA ALA A 136 1.68 -3.77 5.59
C ALA A 136 1.99 -3.86 4.09
N GLU A 137 1.37 -3.01 3.27
CA GLU A 137 1.55 -3.00 1.83
C GLU A 137 2.97 -2.56 1.39
N GLU A 138 3.65 -1.73 2.18
CA GLU A 138 5.06 -1.37 1.95
C GLU A 138 5.95 -2.61 2.11
N VAL A 139 5.72 -3.38 3.17
CA VAL A 139 6.47 -4.61 3.43
C VAL A 139 6.12 -5.70 2.42
N GLU A 140 4.83 -5.83 2.05
CA GLU A 140 4.38 -6.77 1.00
C GLU A 140 5.13 -6.51 -0.32
N ARG A 141 5.27 -5.25 -0.73
CA ARG A 141 6.04 -4.90 -1.94
C ARG A 141 7.51 -5.29 -1.82
N ALA A 142 8.11 -5.07 -0.66
CA ALA A 142 9.49 -5.43 -0.41
C ALA A 142 9.72 -6.94 -0.47
N VAL A 143 8.83 -7.74 0.13
CA VAL A 143 8.90 -9.21 0.07
C VAL A 143 8.65 -9.70 -1.37
N ALA A 144 7.68 -9.12 -2.07
CA ALA A 144 7.35 -9.47 -3.45
C ALA A 144 8.45 -9.14 -4.46
N SER A 145 9.50 -8.40 -4.08
CA SER A 145 10.68 -8.16 -4.94
C SER A 145 11.52 -9.42 -5.14
N HIS A 146 11.41 -10.41 -4.24
CA HIS A 146 12.14 -11.67 -4.37
C HIS A 146 11.52 -12.53 -5.49
N PRO A 147 12.30 -13.02 -6.48
CA PRO A 147 11.77 -13.67 -7.70
C PRO A 147 11.02 -14.98 -7.43
N ALA A 148 11.30 -15.67 -6.32
CA ALA A 148 10.58 -16.87 -5.93
C ALA A 148 9.18 -16.59 -5.36
N VAL A 149 8.88 -15.36 -4.94
CA VAL A 149 7.60 -15.00 -4.34
C VAL A 149 6.55 -14.78 -5.42
N TYR A 150 5.48 -15.57 -5.35
CA TYR A 150 4.31 -15.42 -6.23
C TYR A 150 3.30 -14.43 -5.65
N ASP A 151 2.99 -14.58 -4.35
CA ASP A 151 2.07 -13.69 -3.64
C ASP A 151 2.45 -13.58 -2.16
N VAL A 152 2.07 -12.49 -1.51
CA VAL A 152 2.36 -12.23 -0.10
C VAL A 152 1.30 -11.34 0.54
N VAL A 153 1.01 -11.61 1.80
CA VAL A 153 0.24 -10.73 2.69
C VAL A 153 1.01 -10.56 3.99
N VAL A 154 1.08 -9.31 4.46
CA VAL A 154 1.80 -8.95 5.69
C VAL A 154 0.81 -8.55 6.77
N THR A 155 1.03 -9.01 7.98
CA THR A 155 0.19 -8.67 9.14
C THR A 155 1.03 -8.52 10.42
N GLY A 156 0.42 -7.93 11.44
CA GLY A 156 0.99 -7.89 12.78
C GLY A 156 0.56 -9.10 13.60
N ARG A 157 1.50 -9.67 14.36
CA ARG A 157 1.27 -10.71 15.37
C ARG A 157 1.65 -10.14 16.74
N PRO A 158 0.89 -10.43 17.82
CA PRO A 158 1.27 -10.02 19.17
C PRO A 158 2.69 -10.44 19.55
N SER A 159 3.44 -9.53 20.16
CA SER A 159 4.82 -9.74 20.59
C SER A 159 5.05 -9.05 21.94
N GLU A 160 5.59 -9.78 22.93
CA GLU A 160 5.90 -9.21 24.25
C GLU A 160 6.92 -8.08 24.16
N ARG A 161 7.85 -8.17 23.22
CA ARG A 161 8.93 -7.20 23.04
C ARG A 161 8.51 -5.94 22.29
N TRP A 162 7.63 -6.08 21.30
CA TRP A 162 7.34 -5.03 20.32
C TRP A 162 5.87 -4.57 20.33
N GLY A 163 5.03 -5.16 21.19
CA GLY A 163 3.57 -5.02 21.11
C GLY A 163 2.99 -5.82 19.94
N ASN A 164 3.46 -5.53 18.73
CA ASN A 164 3.27 -6.39 17.57
C ASN A 164 4.59 -6.54 16.82
N GLU A 165 4.78 -7.67 16.18
CA GLU A 165 5.85 -7.91 15.23
C GLU A 165 5.30 -8.14 13.83
N VAL A 166 6.11 -7.80 12.84
CA VAL A 166 5.74 -7.96 11.41
C VAL A 166 5.90 -9.40 11.00
N VAL A 167 4.87 -9.98 10.41
CA VAL A 167 4.87 -11.35 9.86
C VAL A 167 4.45 -11.29 8.39
N ALA A 168 5.24 -11.94 7.53
CA ALA A 168 4.92 -12.10 6.12
C ALA A 168 4.43 -13.53 5.85
N ILE A 169 3.25 -13.66 5.24
CA ILE A 169 2.68 -14.91 4.78
C ILE A 169 2.94 -15.02 3.28
N VAL A 170 3.78 -15.98 2.88
CA VAL A 170 4.37 -16.04 1.55
C VAL A 170 3.90 -17.28 0.81
N GLN A 171 3.42 -17.09 -0.40
CA GLN A 171 3.23 -18.12 -1.41
C GLN A 171 4.35 -18.04 -2.43
N PHE A 172 5.04 -19.14 -2.65
CA PHE A 172 6.05 -19.21 -3.71
C PHE A 172 5.45 -19.56 -5.07
N ALA A 173 6.16 -19.21 -6.13
CA ALA A 173 5.87 -19.72 -7.47
C ALA A 173 6.13 -21.23 -7.53
N ASP A 174 5.46 -21.92 -8.46
CA ASP A 174 5.59 -23.38 -8.62
C ASP A 174 7.05 -23.80 -8.80
N GLY A 175 7.50 -24.72 -7.95
CA GLY A 175 8.86 -25.22 -7.94
C GLY A 175 9.92 -24.24 -7.42
N ALA A 176 9.53 -23.06 -6.95
CA ALA A 176 10.43 -22.09 -6.35
C ALA A 176 10.40 -22.14 -4.82
N GLY A 177 11.41 -21.54 -4.19
CA GLY A 177 11.52 -21.42 -2.74
C GLY A 177 12.61 -20.43 -2.37
N ALA A 178 12.61 -20.00 -1.12
CA ALA A 178 13.65 -19.16 -0.54
C ALA A 178 13.72 -19.37 0.98
N THR A 179 14.89 -19.15 1.56
CA THR A 179 15.08 -19.12 3.02
C THR A 179 14.56 -17.80 3.60
N ASP A 180 14.42 -17.74 4.93
CA ASP A 180 14.05 -16.51 5.63
C ASP A 180 15.11 -15.42 5.42
N GLU A 181 16.38 -15.82 5.41
CA GLU A 181 17.52 -14.92 5.21
C GLU A 181 17.51 -14.29 3.82
N GLU A 182 17.24 -15.09 2.78
CA GLU A 182 17.14 -14.60 1.39
C GLU A 182 15.98 -13.62 1.23
N LEU A 183 14.81 -13.93 1.82
CA LEU A 183 13.65 -13.03 1.82
C LEU A 183 13.94 -11.73 2.59
N ALA A 184 14.56 -11.82 3.77
CA ALA A 184 14.92 -10.66 4.58
C ALA A 184 15.97 -9.79 3.87
N GLN A 185 16.94 -10.39 3.18
CA GLN A 185 17.94 -9.68 2.39
C GLN A 185 17.29 -8.93 1.21
N ALA A 186 16.38 -9.56 0.47
CA ALA A 186 15.64 -8.91 -0.60
C ALA A 186 14.85 -7.69 -0.06
N CYS A 187 14.16 -7.86 1.08
CA CYS A 187 13.43 -6.78 1.72
C CYS A 187 14.33 -5.61 2.12
N SER A 188 15.53 -5.87 2.66
CA SER A 188 16.44 -4.86 3.19
C SER A 188 16.94 -3.87 2.13
N ALA A 189 16.86 -4.23 0.87
CA ALA A 189 17.18 -3.34 -0.26
C ALA A 189 16.10 -2.26 -0.51
N HIS A 190 14.89 -2.44 0.04
CA HIS A 190 13.73 -1.61 -0.26
C HIS A 190 13.15 -0.89 0.94
N ILE A 191 13.29 -1.45 2.16
CA ILE A 191 12.71 -0.90 3.38
C ILE A 191 13.72 -0.87 4.52
N ALA A 192 13.48 0.03 5.48
CA ALA A 192 14.33 0.16 6.66
C ALA A 192 14.32 -1.13 7.51
N HIS A 193 15.44 -1.44 8.17
CA HIS A 193 15.65 -2.67 8.93
C HIS A 193 14.59 -2.95 10.01
N TYR A 194 14.07 -1.92 10.68
CA TYR A 194 13.03 -2.09 11.71
C TYR A 194 11.68 -2.55 11.14
N LYS A 195 11.43 -2.36 9.84
CA LYS A 195 10.23 -2.80 9.12
C LYS A 195 10.30 -4.25 8.63
N LEU A 196 11.48 -4.89 8.68
CA LEU A 196 11.66 -6.25 8.19
C LEU A 196 10.77 -7.24 8.94
N PRO A 197 10.16 -8.20 8.25
CA PRO A 197 9.42 -9.29 8.89
C PRO A 197 10.30 -10.04 9.90
N LYS A 198 9.72 -10.36 11.04
CA LYS A 198 10.36 -11.17 12.10
C LYS A 198 10.08 -12.65 11.90
N ALA A 199 9.09 -12.97 11.08
CA ALA A 199 8.78 -14.35 10.67
C ALA A 199 8.22 -14.37 9.24
N PHE A 200 8.52 -15.45 8.52
CA PHE A 200 7.96 -15.78 7.22
C PHE A 200 7.20 -17.09 7.32
N ILE A 201 5.88 -17.06 7.12
CA ILE A 201 5.01 -18.23 7.12
C ILE A 201 4.78 -18.64 5.67
N ARG A 202 5.06 -19.90 5.32
CA ARG A 202 4.81 -20.44 3.99
C ARG A 202 3.39 -20.94 3.90
N THR A 203 2.74 -20.68 2.77
CA THR A 203 1.41 -21.18 2.46
C THR A 203 1.33 -21.60 1.00
N ASP A 204 0.53 -22.62 0.72
CA ASP A 204 0.27 -23.06 -0.66
C ASP A 204 -0.52 -22.00 -1.44
N LYS A 205 -1.33 -21.19 -0.72
CA LYS A 205 -2.15 -20.17 -1.34
C LYS A 205 -2.42 -19.00 -0.40
N VAL A 206 -2.10 -17.80 -0.86
CA VAL A 206 -2.54 -16.56 -0.22
C VAL A 206 -4.02 -16.32 -0.52
N LEU A 207 -4.82 -16.11 0.53
CA LEU A 207 -6.25 -15.84 0.36
C LEU A 207 -6.50 -14.37 0.04
N ARG A 208 -7.31 -14.17 -0.99
CA ARG A 208 -7.78 -12.85 -1.41
C ARG A 208 -9.31 -12.86 -1.54
N ALA A 209 -9.92 -11.72 -1.27
CA ALA A 209 -11.33 -11.51 -1.54
C ALA A 209 -11.61 -11.68 -3.06
N PRO A 210 -12.87 -11.93 -3.49
CA PRO A 210 -13.21 -12.05 -4.91
C PRO A 210 -12.78 -10.86 -5.77
N ALA A 211 -12.66 -9.67 -5.16
CA ALA A 211 -12.14 -8.45 -5.81
C ALA A 211 -10.61 -8.37 -5.88
N GLY A 212 -9.88 -9.44 -5.52
CA GLY A 212 -8.41 -9.49 -5.51
C GLY A 212 -7.72 -8.81 -4.33
N LYS A 213 -8.47 -8.21 -3.40
CA LYS A 213 -7.91 -7.56 -2.20
C LYS A 213 -7.42 -8.61 -1.20
N ALA A 214 -6.30 -8.33 -0.52
CA ALA A 214 -5.76 -9.18 0.54
C ALA A 214 -6.79 -9.41 1.66
N ASP A 215 -6.91 -10.66 2.12
CA ASP A 215 -7.73 -11.00 3.28
C ASP A 215 -6.89 -10.91 4.56
N TYR A 216 -6.83 -9.73 5.13
CA TYR A 216 -6.09 -9.48 6.38
C TYR A 216 -6.70 -10.18 7.61
N ARG A 217 -7.98 -10.61 7.57
CA ARG A 217 -8.56 -11.40 8.66
C ARG A 217 -7.98 -12.81 8.66
N TRP A 218 -7.94 -13.42 7.48
CA TRP A 218 -7.28 -14.70 7.29
C TRP A 218 -5.80 -14.62 7.69
N ALA A 219 -5.10 -13.59 7.24
CA ALA A 219 -3.68 -13.40 7.54
C ALA A 219 -3.41 -13.32 9.06
N LYS A 220 -4.26 -12.57 9.79
CA LYS A 220 -4.15 -12.48 11.26
C LYS A 220 -4.46 -13.80 11.97
N ALA A 221 -5.32 -14.63 11.42
CA ALA A 221 -5.65 -15.94 12.02
C ALA A 221 -4.54 -16.97 11.78
N LEU A 222 -3.72 -16.79 10.75
CA LEU A 222 -2.61 -17.70 10.41
C LEU A 222 -1.30 -17.28 11.10
N ALA A 223 -1.13 -16.01 11.43
CA ALA A 223 0.08 -15.45 12.05
C ALA A 223 0.12 -15.70 13.56
#